data_486a2973950aa9f96289a858e1d9f721
#
_entry.id   486a2973950aa9f96289a858e1d9f721
#
_cell.length_a   1.000
_cell.length_b   1.000
_cell.length_c   1.000
_cell.angle_alpha   90.00
_cell.angle_beta   90.00
_cell.angle_gamma   90.00
#
_symmetry.space_group_name_H-M   'P 1'
#
loop_
_entity.id
_entity.type
_entity.pdbx_description
1 polymer ?
#
loop_
_entity_poly.entity_id
_entity_poly.type
_entity_poly.pdbx_seq_one_letter_code
_entity_poly.pdbx_strand_id
1 'polypeptide(L)'
;MGKKMSGTLVSKVLYEELRNFLSTKRKKKCKIIDISIGDDFGGQMYAEMKKKKVEAETGIPFESIHYDNIELEELYAEIDRINKDKTIYGVMIQLPLPKNLRDHEREILDRISPLKDVDGLTSKSLGNLMVGNSTFVPCTPKGIIVLLKAYGVDLVGKSVSIINRSNIVGKPLSELFLMENATPTVCHSKTDDLSYITKNSDIVVAALNKKEFIDSNYISKGTIIVDVGVHRNSAGKTVGDVLFDDVYSKSKLITPPTGGVGPMTICMLCYNAVYSIYGEEVWDVLDKGVEKIKNMEK
;
A
#
# COMPACT_ATOMS: atom_id res chain seq x y z
N MET A 1 -1.58 6.08 27.30
CA MET A 1 -2.39 5.00 26.73
C MET A 1 -2.37 5.19 25.23
N GLY A 2 -2.04 4.14 24.47
CA GLY A 2 -1.93 4.24 23.02
C GLY A 2 -3.25 4.64 22.34
N LYS A 3 -3.16 5.37 21.22
CA LYS A 3 -4.31 5.71 20.36
C LYS A 3 -4.25 4.85 19.10
N LYS A 4 -5.39 4.29 18.68
CA LYS A 4 -5.47 3.50 17.44
C LYS A 4 -5.50 4.42 16.21
N MET A 5 -4.67 4.13 15.21
CA MET A 5 -4.73 4.75 13.88
C MET A 5 -5.61 3.92 12.95
N SER A 6 -6.85 4.34 12.74
CA SER A 6 -7.80 3.62 11.89
C SER A 6 -7.70 4.05 10.43
N GLY A 7 -7.15 3.20 9.58
CA GLY A 7 -7.18 3.42 8.14
C GLY A 7 -8.58 3.34 7.55
N THR A 8 -9.49 2.60 8.19
CA THR A 8 -10.91 2.58 7.79
C THR A 8 -11.57 3.95 7.93
N LEU A 9 -11.29 4.68 9.02
CA LEU A 9 -11.84 6.02 9.21
C LEU A 9 -11.23 7.02 8.23
N VAL A 10 -9.90 6.97 8.07
CA VAL A 10 -9.17 7.84 7.14
C VAL A 10 -9.64 7.59 5.69
N SER A 11 -9.65 6.33 5.23
CA SER A 11 -10.06 6.00 3.87
C SER A 11 -11.50 6.43 3.57
N LYS A 12 -12.41 6.39 4.56
CA LYS A 12 -13.80 6.85 4.38
C LYS A 12 -13.88 8.32 3.98
N VAL A 13 -13.12 9.19 4.67
CA VAL A 13 -13.07 10.63 4.34
C VAL A 13 -12.43 10.85 2.99
N LEU A 14 -11.33 10.15 2.70
CA LEU A 14 -10.63 10.25 1.42
C LEU A 14 -11.51 9.80 0.24
N TYR A 15 -12.31 8.75 0.40
CA TYR A 15 -13.29 8.34 -0.61
C TYR A 15 -14.40 9.38 -0.83
N GLU A 16 -14.84 10.06 0.23
CA GLU A 16 -15.82 11.16 0.08
C GLU A 16 -15.25 12.28 -0.79
N GLU A 17 -14.01 12.73 -0.52
CA GLU A 17 -13.35 13.75 -1.33
C GLU A 17 -13.14 13.28 -2.79
N LEU A 18 -12.75 12.01 -2.98
CA LEU A 18 -12.58 11.43 -4.31
C LEU A 18 -13.90 11.39 -5.11
N ARG A 19 -15.00 10.97 -4.47
CA ARG A 19 -16.33 10.99 -5.11
C ARG A 19 -16.80 12.41 -5.46
N ASN A 20 -16.55 13.38 -4.57
CA ASN A 20 -16.85 14.80 -4.84
C ASN A 20 -16.09 15.30 -6.08
N PHE A 21 -14.78 14.98 -6.17
CA PHE A 21 -13.98 15.30 -7.35
C PHE A 21 -14.54 14.65 -8.61
N LEU A 22 -14.82 13.35 -8.58
CA LEU A 22 -15.33 12.62 -9.73
C LEU A 22 -16.73 13.11 -10.19
N SER A 23 -17.55 13.62 -9.29
CA SER A 23 -18.86 14.20 -9.66
C SER A 23 -18.76 15.43 -10.55
N THR A 24 -17.61 16.12 -10.54
CA THR A 24 -17.32 17.28 -11.40
C THR A 24 -16.70 16.92 -12.74
N LYS A 25 -16.30 15.65 -12.92
CA LYS A 25 -15.55 15.20 -14.11
C LYS A 25 -16.45 14.55 -15.16
N ARG A 26 -16.13 14.79 -16.43
CA ARG A 26 -16.78 14.09 -17.54
C ARG A 26 -16.36 12.60 -17.49
N LYS A 27 -17.35 11.70 -17.53
CA LYS A 27 -17.09 10.26 -17.60
C LYS A 27 -16.32 9.90 -18.88
N LYS A 28 -15.27 9.12 -18.72
CA LYS A 28 -14.49 8.54 -19.83
C LYS A 28 -14.81 7.05 -19.97
N LYS A 29 -14.72 6.53 -21.18
CA LYS A 29 -14.76 5.08 -21.40
C LYS A 29 -13.39 4.51 -20.99
N CYS A 30 -13.32 3.95 -19.79
CA CYS A 30 -12.08 3.47 -19.18
C CYS A 30 -12.35 2.24 -18.34
N LYS A 31 -11.33 1.41 -18.10
CA LYS A 31 -11.35 0.31 -17.14
C LYS A 31 -9.96 0.04 -16.59
N ILE A 32 -9.92 -0.63 -15.44
CA ILE A 32 -8.72 -1.19 -14.82
C ILE A 32 -8.74 -2.71 -15.00
N ILE A 33 -7.59 -3.30 -15.27
CA ILE A 33 -7.41 -4.76 -15.36
C ILE A 33 -6.59 -5.25 -14.18
N ASP A 34 -7.06 -6.30 -13.56
CA ASP A 34 -6.36 -7.04 -12.51
C ASP A 34 -6.12 -8.48 -12.99
N ILE A 35 -4.87 -8.89 -13.09
CA ILE A 35 -4.46 -10.24 -13.52
C ILE A 35 -4.06 -11.04 -12.28
N SER A 36 -4.68 -12.18 -12.10
CA SER A 36 -4.32 -13.18 -11.08
C SER A 36 -3.99 -14.52 -11.72
N ILE A 37 -3.01 -15.25 -11.16
CA ILE A 37 -2.52 -16.50 -11.71
C ILE A 37 -2.36 -17.52 -10.58
N GLY A 38 -2.91 -18.72 -10.76
CA GLY A 38 -2.83 -19.82 -9.81
C GLY A 38 -3.85 -19.75 -8.67
N ASP A 39 -3.80 -20.74 -7.76
CA ASP A 39 -4.81 -21.00 -6.73
C ASP A 39 -4.52 -20.32 -5.39
N ASP A 40 -4.13 -19.04 -5.37
CA ASP A 40 -4.02 -18.30 -4.10
C ASP A 40 -5.39 -17.78 -3.66
N PHE A 41 -6.08 -18.55 -2.82
CA PHE A 41 -7.38 -18.18 -2.26
C PHE A 41 -7.34 -16.85 -1.47
N GLY A 42 -6.26 -16.59 -0.75
CA GLY A 42 -6.09 -15.33 0.00
C GLY A 42 -5.97 -14.15 -0.93
N GLY A 43 -5.18 -14.28 -2.00
CA GLY A 43 -5.02 -13.29 -3.06
C GLY A 43 -6.31 -13.04 -3.82
N GLN A 44 -7.08 -14.09 -4.15
CA GLN A 44 -8.38 -13.95 -4.82
C GLN A 44 -9.41 -13.17 -3.99
N MET A 45 -9.52 -13.46 -2.69
CA MET A 45 -10.39 -12.68 -1.80
C MET A 45 -10.00 -11.20 -1.74
N TYR A 46 -8.69 -10.92 -1.70
CA TYR A 46 -8.19 -9.55 -1.66
C TYR A 46 -8.39 -8.82 -2.99
N ALA A 47 -8.24 -9.52 -4.12
CA ALA A 47 -8.56 -9.01 -5.46
C ALA A 47 -10.04 -8.62 -5.58
N GLU A 48 -10.94 -9.47 -5.09
CA GLU A 48 -12.38 -9.20 -5.09
C GLU A 48 -12.74 -7.99 -4.19
N MET A 49 -12.06 -7.82 -3.05
CA MET A 49 -12.23 -6.64 -2.21
C MET A 49 -11.76 -5.36 -2.91
N LYS A 50 -10.61 -5.39 -3.61
CA LYS A 50 -10.10 -4.28 -4.43
C LYS A 50 -11.11 -3.90 -5.49
N LYS A 51 -11.58 -4.89 -6.29
CA LYS A 51 -12.59 -4.70 -7.33
C LYS A 51 -13.83 -3.99 -6.80
N LYS A 52 -14.49 -4.57 -5.80
CA LYS A 52 -15.68 -3.99 -5.19
C LYS A 52 -15.47 -2.56 -4.73
N LYS A 53 -14.30 -2.29 -4.14
CA LYS A 53 -13.99 -0.97 -3.61
C LYS A 53 -13.70 0.04 -4.73
N VAL A 54 -12.87 -0.30 -5.71
CA VAL A 54 -12.60 0.59 -6.85
C VAL A 54 -13.90 0.94 -7.58
N GLU A 55 -14.72 -0.05 -7.93
CA GLU A 55 -15.99 0.19 -8.61
C GLU A 55 -16.96 1.04 -7.78
N ALA A 56 -17.11 0.74 -6.49
CA ALA A 56 -18.03 1.47 -5.61
C ALA A 56 -17.60 2.92 -5.36
N GLU A 57 -16.30 3.17 -5.21
CA GLU A 57 -15.81 4.49 -4.81
C GLU A 57 -15.47 5.40 -6.00
N THR A 58 -15.16 4.81 -7.17
CA THR A 58 -14.72 5.58 -8.34
C THR A 58 -15.66 5.49 -9.53
N GLY A 59 -16.53 4.48 -9.57
CA GLY A 59 -17.35 4.16 -10.74
C GLY A 59 -16.54 3.69 -11.95
N ILE A 60 -15.24 3.41 -11.79
CA ILE A 60 -14.37 2.88 -12.84
C ILE A 60 -14.57 1.36 -12.89
N PRO A 61 -14.94 0.77 -14.04
CA PRO A 61 -15.01 -0.68 -14.20
C PRO A 61 -13.68 -1.35 -13.87
N PHE A 62 -13.73 -2.40 -13.06
CA PHE A 62 -12.57 -3.18 -12.65
C PHE A 62 -12.76 -4.63 -13.11
N GLU A 63 -12.02 -5.04 -14.12
CA GLU A 63 -12.10 -6.36 -14.72
C GLU A 63 -10.99 -7.26 -14.18
N SER A 64 -11.37 -8.35 -13.53
CA SER A 64 -10.43 -9.37 -13.07
C SER A 64 -10.30 -10.48 -14.10
N ILE A 65 -9.08 -10.75 -14.52
CA ILE A 65 -8.70 -11.85 -15.41
C ILE A 65 -7.96 -12.87 -14.57
N HIS A 66 -8.48 -14.07 -14.48
CA HIS A 66 -7.87 -15.16 -13.73
C HIS A 66 -7.41 -16.28 -14.67
N TYR A 67 -6.19 -16.75 -14.43
CA TYR A 67 -5.61 -17.91 -15.10
C TYR A 67 -5.24 -18.94 -14.04
N ASP A 68 -5.77 -20.17 -14.15
CA ASP A 68 -5.32 -21.29 -13.30
C ASP A 68 -3.84 -21.58 -13.55
N ASN A 69 -3.44 -21.52 -14.81
CA ASN A 69 -2.06 -21.57 -15.28
C ASN A 69 -1.94 -20.78 -16.60
N ILE A 70 -0.76 -20.21 -16.86
CA ILE A 70 -0.45 -19.51 -18.10
C ILE A 70 1.05 -19.63 -18.37
N GLU A 71 1.42 -19.85 -19.64
CA GLU A 71 2.82 -19.82 -20.04
C GLU A 71 3.34 -18.38 -20.14
N LEU A 72 4.65 -18.21 -19.94
CA LEU A 72 5.28 -16.89 -19.87
C LEU A 72 5.02 -16.05 -21.13
N GLU A 73 5.17 -16.66 -22.30
CA GLU A 73 4.98 -15.97 -23.58
C GLU A 73 3.52 -15.58 -23.82
N GLU A 74 2.58 -16.40 -23.36
CA GLU A 74 1.14 -16.08 -23.43
C GLU A 74 0.80 -14.91 -22.51
N LEU A 75 1.38 -14.88 -21.30
CA LEU A 75 1.21 -13.76 -20.38
C LEU A 75 1.81 -12.48 -20.97
N TYR A 76 2.96 -12.55 -21.61
CA TYR A 76 3.55 -11.41 -22.30
C TYR A 76 2.65 -10.89 -23.43
N ALA A 77 2.11 -11.78 -24.23
CA ALA A 77 1.19 -11.41 -25.32
C ALA A 77 -0.08 -10.72 -24.77
N GLU A 78 -0.61 -11.21 -23.65
CA GLU A 78 -1.78 -10.62 -23.00
C GLU A 78 -1.47 -9.23 -22.44
N ILE A 79 -0.34 -9.04 -21.76
CA ILE A 79 0.08 -7.72 -21.26
C ILE A 79 0.27 -6.73 -22.43
N ASP A 80 0.87 -7.19 -23.54
CA ASP A 80 1.05 -6.35 -24.74
C ASP A 80 -0.29 -5.96 -25.38
N ARG A 81 -1.25 -6.85 -25.39
CA ARG A 81 -2.62 -6.56 -25.85
C ARG A 81 -3.27 -5.50 -24.98
N ILE A 82 -3.16 -5.65 -23.66
CA ILE A 82 -3.69 -4.71 -22.67
C ILE A 82 -2.99 -3.32 -22.79
N ASN A 83 -1.68 -3.29 -23.01
CA ASN A 83 -0.94 -2.06 -23.21
C ASN A 83 -1.43 -1.26 -24.43
N LYS A 84 -1.82 -1.94 -25.52
CA LYS A 84 -2.31 -1.33 -26.77
C LYS A 84 -3.76 -0.84 -26.67
N ASP A 85 -4.57 -1.40 -25.78
CA ASP A 85 -5.98 -1.01 -25.61
C ASP A 85 -6.09 0.36 -24.94
N LYS A 86 -6.58 1.36 -25.67
CA LYS A 86 -6.75 2.75 -25.21
C LYS A 86 -7.90 2.92 -24.21
N THR A 87 -8.73 1.90 -24.00
CA THR A 87 -9.79 1.93 -22.98
C THR A 87 -9.31 1.42 -21.62
N ILE A 88 -8.14 0.77 -21.57
CA ILE A 88 -7.52 0.30 -20.34
C ILE A 88 -6.56 1.38 -19.83
N TYR A 89 -6.85 1.93 -18.67
CA TYR A 89 -6.09 3.00 -18.04
C TYR A 89 -5.21 2.54 -16.88
N GLY A 90 -5.44 1.33 -16.39
CA GLY A 90 -4.62 0.74 -15.33
C GLY A 90 -4.55 -0.77 -15.43
N VAL A 91 -3.39 -1.30 -15.03
CA VAL A 91 -3.12 -2.74 -14.97
C VAL A 91 -2.42 -3.03 -13.66
N MET A 92 -2.76 -4.14 -13.06
CA MET A 92 -2.03 -4.70 -11.94
C MET A 92 -1.95 -6.22 -12.10
N ILE A 93 -0.94 -6.81 -11.49
CA ILE A 93 -0.73 -8.27 -11.43
C ILE A 93 -0.65 -8.67 -9.97
N GLN A 94 -1.47 -9.61 -9.55
CA GLN A 94 -1.48 -10.10 -8.18
C GLN A 94 -0.18 -10.84 -7.85
N LEU A 95 0.43 -10.50 -6.73
CA LEU A 95 1.62 -11.14 -6.20
C LEU A 95 1.29 -11.90 -4.90
N PRO A 96 2.01 -12.99 -4.62
CA PRO A 96 3.14 -13.54 -5.37
C PRO A 96 2.72 -14.31 -6.62
N LEU A 97 3.56 -14.33 -7.65
CA LEU A 97 3.37 -15.18 -8.81
C LEU A 97 3.55 -16.67 -8.45
N PRO A 98 2.92 -17.59 -9.19
CA PRO A 98 3.14 -19.03 -9.05
C PRO A 98 4.61 -19.39 -9.33
N LYS A 99 5.02 -20.55 -8.83
CA LYS A 99 6.45 -20.95 -8.82
C LYS A 99 7.13 -20.92 -10.19
N ASN A 100 6.42 -21.32 -11.23
CA ASN A 100 6.93 -21.36 -12.62
C ASN A 100 7.17 -19.96 -13.23
N LEU A 101 6.52 -18.92 -12.72
CA LEU A 101 6.66 -17.53 -13.20
C LEU A 101 7.45 -16.64 -12.25
N ARG A 102 7.76 -17.10 -11.04
CA ARG A 102 8.36 -16.28 -9.99
C ARG A 102 9.73 -15.72 -10.36
N ASP A 103 10.54 -16.48 -11.06
CA ASP A 103 11.87 -16.06 -11.49
C ASP A 103 11.80 -14.95 -12.56
N HIS A 104 10.66 -14.82 -13.24
CA HIS A 104 10.36 -13.78 -14.24
C HIS A 104 9.53 -12.62 -13.69
N GLU A 105 9.28 -12.56 -12.37
CA GLU A 105 8.39 -11.54 -11.76
C GLU A 105 8.77 -10.12 -12.20
N ARG A 106 10.06 -9.78 -12.22
CA ARG A 106 10.52 -8.45 -12.61
C ARG A 106 10.24 -8.16 -14.08
N GLU A 107 10.52 -9.10 -14.99
CA GLU A 107 10.28 -8.96 -16.41
C GLU A 107 8.77 -8.80 -16.72
N ILE A 108 7.94 -9.61 -16.04
CA ILE A 108 6.49 -9.55 -16.17
C ILE A 108 5.94 -8.18 -15.73
N LEU A 109 6.36 -7.69 -14.56
CA LEU A 109 5.93 -6.37 -14.08
C LEU A 109 6.42 -5.25 -15.00
N ASP A 110 7.66 -5.31 -15.48
CA ASP A 110 8.25 -4.28 -16.34
C ASP A 110 7.68 -4.27 -17.77
N ARG A 111 6.93 -5.32 -18.15
CA ARG A 111 6.19 -5.34 -19.39
C ARG A 111 4.93 -4.49 -19.36
N ILE A 112 4.41 -4.17 -18.18
CA ILE A 112 3.30 -3.23 -18.00
C ILE A 112 3.76 -1.83 -18.44
N SER A 113 2.96 -1.17 -19.29
CA SER A 113 3.21 0.23 -19.65
C SER A 113 3.27 1.10 -18.38
N PRO A 114 4.34 1.89 -18.17
CA PRO A 114 4.46 2.77 -17.00
C PRO A 114 3.29 3.76 -16.84
N LEU A 115 2.58 4.07 -17.92
CA LEU A 115 1.38 4.92 -17.89
C LEU A 115 0.13 4.19 -17.40
N LYS A 116 0.21 2.87 -17.22
CA LYS A 116 -0.89 2.02 -16.76
C LYS A 116 -0.56 1.26 -15.46
N ASP A 117 0.60 1.51 -14.86
CA ASP A 117 1.10 0.83 -13.65
C ASP A 117 0.42 1.39 -12.39
N VAL A 118 -0.89 1.11 -12.22
CA VAL A 118 -1.66 1.66 -11.10
C VAL A 118 -1.27 1.10 -9.73
N ASP A 119 -0.49 0.03 -9.69
CA ASP A 119 0.08 -0.50 -8.44
C ASP A 119 1.47 0.09 -8.11
N GLY A 120 2.12 0.76 -9.10
CA GLY A 120 3.39 1.45 -8.93
C GLY A 120 4.59 0.53 -8.77
N LEU A 121 4.55 -0.68 -9.32
CA LEU A 121 5.54 -1.74 -9.07
C LEU A 121 6.52 -1.98 -10.22
N THR A 122 6.37 -1.34 -11.38
CA THR A 122 7.36 -1.43 -12.46
C THR A 122 8.68 -0.81 -12.03
N SER A 123 9.80 -1.26 -12.62
CA SER A 123 11.12 -0.64 -12.40
C SER A 123 11.12 0.84 -12.75
N LYS A 124 10.31 1.25 -13.74
CA LYS A 124 10.17 2.66 -14.12
C LYS A 124 9.49 3.48 -13.03
N SER A 125 8.38 2.98 -12.47
CA SER A 125 7.67 3.66 -11.36
C SER A 125 8.55 3.75 -10.11
N LEU A 126 9.22 2.66 -9.74
CA LEU A 126 10.15 2.62 -8.60
C LEU A 126 11.37 3.53 -8.81
N GLY A 127 11.95 3.56 -10.02
CA GLY A 127 13.05 4.45 -10.36
C GLY A 127 12.64 5.93 -10.34
N ASN A 128 11.45 6.24 -10.84
CA ASN A 128 10.90 7.60 -10.77
C ASN A 128 10.68 8.04 -9.32
N LEU A 129 10.19 7.15 -8.45
CA LEU A 129 10.05 7.43 -7.02
C LEU A 129 11.40 7.78 -6.40
N MET A 130 12.45 6.99 -6.69
CA MET A 130 13.81 7.19 -6.15
C MET A 130 14.43 8.54 -6.55
N VAL A 131 14.05 9.11 -7.70
CA VAL A 131 14.55 10.42 -8.14
C VAL A 131 13.57 11.57 -7.86
N GLY A 132 12.52 11.32 -7.07
CA GLY A 132 11.52 12.33 -6.71
C GLY A 132 10.58 12.76 -7.84
N ASN A 133 10.46 11.95 -8.91
CA ASN A 133 9.62 12.22 -10.08
C ASN A 133 8.57 11.11 -10.26
N SER A 134 7.87 10.77 -9.18
CA SER A 134 6.92 9.65 -9.16
C SER A 134 5.58 10.02 -9.79
N THR A 135 5.17 9.21 -10.75
CA THR A 135 3.83 9.24 -11.37
C THR A 135 2.88 8.33 -10.60
N PHE A 136 3.24 7.05 -10.48
CA PHE A 136 2.57 6.07 -9.64
C PHE A 136 3.49 5.67 -8.50
N VAL A 137 2.92 5.59 -7.31
CA VAL A 137 3.63 5.18 -6.08
C VAL A 137 2.98 3.90 -5.57
N PRO A 138 3.77 2.92 -5.09
CA PRO A 138 3.22 1.70 -4.52
C PRO A 138 2.17 1.99 -3.44
N CYS A 139 1.01 1.32 -3.59
CA CYS A 139 -0.20 1.68 -2.84
C CYS A 139 -0.04 1.55 -1.32
N THR A 140 0.59 0.47 -0.83
CA THR A 140 0.79 0.26 0.63
C THR A 140 1.74 1.30 1.23
N PRO A 141 2.94 1.56 0.69
CA PRO A 141 3.82 2.63 1.16
C PRO A 141 3.16 4.01 1.17
N LYS A 142 2.50 4.39 0.09
CA LYS A 142 1.78 5.68 0.03
C LYS A 142 0.68 5.76 1.09
N GLY A 143 -0.09 4.67 1.26
CA GLY A 143 -1.14 4.58 2.28
C GLY A 143 -0.61 4.74 3.71
N ILE A 144 0.59 4.24 4.01
CA ILE A 144 1.24 4.40 5.32
C ILE A 144 1.57 5.88 5.57
N ILE A 145 2.20 6.56 4.62
CA ILE A 145 2.54 7.98 4.75
C ILE A 145 1.26 8.83 4.93
N VAL A 146 0.25 8.60 4.10
CA VAL A 146 -1.04 9.30 4.19
C VAL A 146 -1.71 9.07 5.54
N LEU A 147 -1.69 7.84 6.05
CA LEU A 147 -2.25 7.51 7.36
C LEU A 147 -1.55 8.26 8.50
N LEU A 148 -0.21 8.26 8.51
CA LEU A 148 0.58 8.98 9.52
C LEU A 148 0.28 10.49 9.47
N LYS A 149 0.29 11.09 8.28
CA LYS A 149 -0.04 12.51 8.08
C LYS A 149 -1.45 12.86 8.53
N ALA A 150 -2.42 12.00 8.24
CA ALA A 150 -3.82 12.18 8.66
C ALA A 150 -4.00 12.17 10.18
N TYR A 151 -3.18 11.42 10.91
CA TYR A 151 -3.13 11.45 12.38
C TYR A 151 -2.21 12.55 12.94
N GLY A 152 -1.81 13.52 12.12
CA GLY A 152 -1.02 14.68 12.54
C GLY A 152 0.42 14.34 12.95
N VAL A 153 0.96 13.21 12.46
CA VAL A 153 2.37 12.87 12.71
C VAL A 153 3.24 13.77 11.86
N ASP A 154 4.06 14.60 12.52
CA ASP A 154 5.14 15.33 11.86
C ASP A 154 6.28 14.34 11.60
N LEU A 155 6.64 14.16 10.34
CA LEU A 155 7.68 13.23 9.91
C LEU A 155 9.07 13.87 9.84
N VAL A 156 9.16 15.20 9.86
CA VAL A 156 10.44 15.92 9.76
C VAL A 156 11.35 15.54 10.92
N GLY A 157 12.57 15.08 10.60
CA GLY A 157 13.59 14.68 11.57
C GLY A 157 13.29 13.40 12.36
N LYS A 158 12.22 12.66 12.04
CA LYS A 158 11.90 11.40 12.72
C LYS A 158 12.80 10.27 12.32
N SER A 159 13.24 9.47 13.29
CA SER A 159 13.88 8.18 13.07
C SER A 159 12.83 7.11 12.82
N VAL A 160 12.97 6.36 11.73
CA VAL A 160 11.99 5.36 11.30
C VAL A 160 12.66 4.01 11.05
N SER A 161 12.27 2.98 11.78
CA SER A 161 12.66 1.60 11.48
C SER A 161 11.63 0.94 10.57
N ILE A 162 12.06 0.49 9.39
CA ILE A 162 11.23 -0.24 8.43
C ILE A 162 11.70 -1.69 8.41
N ILE A 163 10.94 -2.60 9.00
CA ILE A 163 11.32 -4.02 9.08
C ILE A 163 10.78 -4.75 7.85
N ASN A 164 11.33 -4.43 6.71
CA ASN A 164 11.06 -5.00 5.39
C ASN A 164 12.03 -4.42 4.37
N ARG A 165 12.45 -5.22 3.36
CA ARG A 165 13.30 -4.74 2.25
C ARG A 165 12.78 -5.13 0.86
N SER A 166 11.48 -5.45 0.77
CA SER A 166 10.86 -5.79 -0.52
C SER A 166 10.72 -4.57 -1.43
N ASN A 167 10.61 -4.83 -2.73
CA ASN A 167 10.31 -3.79 -3.72
C ASN A 167 8.86 -3.29 -3.62
N ILE A 168 7.99 -4.03 -2.93
CA ILE A 168 6.55 -3.70 -2.79
C ILE A 168 6.32 -2.76 -1.61
N VAL A 169 7.06 -2.92 -0.50
CA VAL A 169 6.84 -2.16 0.74
C VAL A 169 8.10 -1.45 1.21
N GLY A 170 9.14 -2.20 1.61
CA GLY A 170 10.24 -1.64 2.39
C GLY A 170 11.05 -0.57 1.64
N LYS A 171 11.51 -0.87 0.43
CA LYS A 171 12.31 0.08 -0.37
C LYS A 171 11.50 1.33 -0.76
N PRO A 172 10.30 1.21 -1.38
CA PRO A 172 9.53 2.41 -1.72
C PRO A 172 9.11 3.21 -0.50
N LEU A 173 8.85 2.57 0.64
CA LEU A 173 8.51 3.27 1.86
C LEU A 173 9.70 4.06 2.43
N SER A 174 10.94 3.53 2.32
CA SER A 174 12.13 4.28 2.74
C SER A 174 12.30 5.57 1.94
N GLU A 175 12.09 5.53 0.62
CA GLU A 175 12.14 6.71 -0.23
C GLU A 175 11.06 7.73 0.15
N LEU A 176 9.83 7.27 0.40
CA LEU A 176 8.76 8.17 0.82
C LEU A 176 9.06 8.85 2.16
N PHE A 177 9.65 8.15 3.13
CA PHE A 177 10.08 8.77 4.39
C PHE A 177 11.21 9.79 4.17
N LEU A 178 12.18 9.51 3.28
CA LEU A 178 13.21 10.48 2.91
C LEU A 178 12.60 11.74 2.28
N MET A 179 11.64 11.59 1.39
CA MET A 179 10.92 12.73 0.79
C MET A 179 10.16 13.57 1.82
N GLU A 180 9.71 12.96 2.92
CA GLU A 180 9.08 13.65 4.07
C GLU A 180 10.11 14.16 5.11
N ASN A 181 11.40 14.18 4.79
CA ASN A 181 12.51 14.61 5.64
C ASN A 181 12.67 13.77 6.93
N ALA A 182 12.25 12.52 6.94
CA ALA A 182 12.53 11.57 7.99
C ALA A 182 13.85 10.81 7.72
N THR A 183 14.36 10.10 8.72
CA THR A 183 15.58 9.27 8.62
C THR A 183 15.20 7.79 8.72
N PRO A 184 14.97 7.08 7.60
CA PRO A 184 14.62 5.67 7.61
C PRO A 184 15.82 4.76 7.78
N THR A 185 15.66 3.70 8.58
CA THR A 185 16.55 2.56 8.69
C THR A 185 15.83 1.31 8.21
N VAL A 186 16.32 0.70 7.12
CA VAL A 186 15.74 -0.52 6.55
C VAL A 186 16.34 -1.74 7.26
N CYS A 187 15.49 -2.47 7.98
CA CYS A 187 15.83 -3.69 8.71
C CYS A 187 15.30 -4.93 8.00
N HIS A 188 15.99 -6.05 8.17
CA HIS A 188 15.67 -7.32 7.52
C HIS A 188 16.15 -8.53 8.32
N SER A 189 15.97 -9.75 7.81
CA SER A 189 16.32 -11.00 8.48
C SER A 189 17.84 -11.21 8.77
N LYS A 190 18.70 -10.31 8.29
CA LYS A 190 20.13 -10.29 8.53
C LYS A 190 20.59 -9.06 9.31
N THR A 191 19.65 -8.28 9.84
CA THR A 191 19.95 -7.14 10.70
C THR A 191 20.28 -7.64 12.08
N ASP A 192 21.47 -7.28 12.57
CA ASP A 192 21.89 -7.56 13.93
C ASP A 192 21.17 -6.62 14.91
N ASP A 193 20.88 -7.11 16.10
CA ASP A 193 20.22 -6.38 17.19
C ASP A 193 19.04 -5.49 16.76
N LEU A 194 18.06 -6.12 16.10
CA LEU A 194 16.83 -5.45 15.63
C LEU A 194 16.15 -4.67 16.77
N SER A 195 16.15 -5.23 17.99
CA SER A 195 15.50 -4.61 19.14
C SER A 195 16.16 -3.29 19.54
N TYR A 196 17.47 -3.19 19.44
CA TYR A 196 18.21 -1.93 19.69
C TYR A 196 17.80 -0.86 18.67
N ILE A 197 17.76 -1.21 17.38
CA ILE A 197 17.41 -0.26 16.33
C ILE A 197 15.96 0.24 16.53
N THR A 198 15.02 -0.66 16.72
CA THR A 198 13.58 -0.33 16.83
C THR A 198 13.26 0.45 18.10
N LYS A 199 13.93 0.16 19.24
CA LYS A 199 13.79 0.93 20.49
C LYS A 199 14.27 2.38 20.37
N ASN A 200 15.22 2.65 19.48
CA ASN A 200 15.78 3.99 19.24
C ASN A 200 15.07 4.73 18.10
N SER A 201 13.92 4.21 17.63
CA SER A 201 13.16 4.83 16.55
C SER A 201 11.87 5.46 17.06
N ASP A 202 11.51 6.63 16.50
CA ASP A 202 10.24 7.30 16.76
C ASP A 202 9.06 6.51 16.16
N ILE A 203 9.32 5.91 15.00
CA ILE A 203 8.31 5.16 14.22
C ILE A 203 8.88 3.78 13.89
N VAL A 204 8.08 2.74 14.11
CA VAL A 204 8.39 1.35 13.73
C VAL A 204 7.32 0.86 12.76
N VAL A 205 7.76 0.47 11.55
CA VAL A 205 6.90 -0.16 10.54
C VAL A 205 7.22 -1.65 10.49
N ALA A 206 6.28 -2.49 10.91
CA ALA A 206 6.39 -3.94 10.91
C ALA A 206 5.71 -4.52 9.66
N ALA A 207 6.50 -5.10 8.75
CA ALA A 207 6.05 -5.76 7.51
C ALA A 207 6.87 -7.03 7.26
N LEU A 208 7.03 -7.85 8.31
CA LEU A 208 7.92 -9.01 8.35
C LEU A 208 7.27 -10.29 7.79
N ASN A 209 5.94 -10.33 7.70
CA ASN A 209 5.16 -11.55 7.48
C ASN A 209 5.45 -12.62 8.56
N LYS A 210 5.56 -12.18 9.84
CA LYS A 210 5.76 -13.04 11.00
C LYS A 210 4.76 -12.68 12.09
N LYS A 211 3.80 -13.56 12.30
CA LYS A 211 2.70 -13.38 13.25
C LYS A 211 3.19 -13.01 14.65
N GLU A 212 2.73 -11.85 15.17
CA GLU A 212 2.92 -11.39 16.55
C GLU A 212 4.40 -11.41 17.01
N PHE A 213 5.34 -11.12 16.07
CA PHE A 213 6.76 -11.17 16.32
C PHE A 213 7.27 -9.94 17.11
N ILE A 214 6.71 -8.76 16.86
CA ILE A 214 7.11 -7.52 17.53
C ILE A 214 6.30 -7.36 18.81
N ASP A 215 6.97 -7.54 19.93
CA ASP A 215 6.44 -7.35 21.28
C ASP A 215 6.97 -6.06 21.96
N SER A 216 6.69 -5.85 23.23
CA SER A 216 7.13 -4.69 24.02
C SER A 216 8.67 -4.60 24.18
N ASN A 217 9.41 -5.68 23.90
CA ASN A 217 10.87 -5.66 23.91
C ASN A 217 11.48 -4.99 22.67
N TYR A 218 10.68 -4.75 21.64
CA TYR A 218 11.11 -4.09 20.40
C TYR A 218 10.79 -2.59 20.35
N ILE A 219 10.10 -2.02 21.35
CA ILE A 219 9.67 -0.63 21.32
C ILE A 219 10.02 0.12 22.60
N SER A 220 10.14 1.42 22.49
CA SER A 220 10.22 2.35 23.62
C SER A 220 8.84 2.98 23.91
N LYS A 221 8.68 3.58 25.10
CA LYS A 221 7.44 4.30 25.43
C LYS A 221 7.26 5.50 24.52
N GLY A 222 6.10 5.60 23.88
CA GLY A 222 5.78 6.71 23.00
C GLY A 222 6.07 6.44 21.52
N THR A 223 6.60 5.26 21.17
CA THR A 223 6.81 4.85 19.77
C THR A 223 5.50 4.82 18.99
N ILE A 224 5.53 5.27 17.74
CA ILE A 224 4.44 5.12 16.77
C ILE A 224 4.64 3.80 16.01
N ILE A 225 3.59 2.98 15.94
CA ILE A 225 3.69 1.64 15.36
C ILE A 225 2.74 1.52 14.17
N VAL A 226 3.29 1.11 13.02
CA VAL A 226 2.54 0.76 11.82
C VAL A 226 2.70 -0.73 11.56
N ASP A 227 1.67 -1.50 11.84
CA ASP A 227 1.62 -2.93 11.56
C ASP A 227 0.98 -3.17 10.20
N VAL A 228 1.75 -3.75 9.29
CA VAL A 228 1.34 -4.08 7.91
C VAL A 228 0.94 -5.55 7.80
N GLY A 229 1.34 -6.37 8.78
CA GLY A 229 1.10 -7.81 8.79
C GLY A 229 -0.38 -8.17 8.87
N VAL A 230 -0.77 -9.24 8.17
CA VAL A 230 -2.13 -9.81 8.24
C VAL A 230 -2.04 -11.32 8.32
N HIS A 231 -2.41 -11.86 9.48
CA HIS A 231 -2.38 -13.29 9.75
C HIS A 231 -3.70 -13.75 10.36
N ARG A 232 -3.90 -15.07 10.41
CA ARG A 232 -4.96 -15.71 11.21
C ARG A 232 -4.31 -16.45 12.39
N ASN A 233 -4.82 -16.22 13.59
CA ASN A 233 -4.43 -17.04 14.75
C ASN A 233 -5.23 -18.34 14.80
N SER A 234 -4.93 -19.22 15.78
CA SER A 234 -5.62 -20.50 15.95
C SER A 234 -7.11 -20.39 16.23
N ALA A 235 -7.58 -19.24 16.73
CA ALA A 235 -8.99 -18.94 16.95
C ALA A 235 -9.67 -18.29 15.72
N GLY A 236 -8.98 -18.19 14.56
CA GLY A 236 -9.50 -17.56 13.35
C GLY A 236 -9.53 -16.02 13.39
N LYS A 237 -9.07 -15.40 14.48
CA LYS A 237 -8.99 -13.93 14.61
C LYS A 237 -7.85 -13.37 13.75
N THR A 238 -8.07 -12.23 13.10
CA THR A 238 -7.01 -11.51 12.40
C THR A 238 -6.06 -10.87 13.41
N VAL A 239 -4.76 -11.10 13.22
CA VAL A 239 -3.65 -10.53 13.99
C VAL A 239 -2.59 -10.00 13.01
N GLY A 240 -1.68 -9.16 13.49
CA GLY A 240 -0.60 -8.58 12.70
C GLY A 240 0.77 -9.24 12.92
N ASP A 241 1.81 -8.54 12.47
CA ASP A 241 3.20 -8.84 12.81
C ASP A 241 3.55 -8.38 14.24
N VAL A 242 2.72 -7.50 14.81
CA VAL A 242 2.88 -6.91 16.14
C VAL A 242 1.97 -7.61 17.13
N LEU A 243 2.50 -7.95 18.31
CA LEU A 243 1.71 -8.44 19.45
C LEU A 243 0.93 -7.27 20.06
N PHE A 244 -0.22 -6.95 19.44
CA PHE A 244 -0.96 -5.72 19.62
C PHE A 244 -1.26 -5.38 21.09
N ASP A 245 -1.79 -6.33 21.86
CA ASP A 245 -2.22 -6.08 23.23
C ASP A 245 -1.03 -5.78 24.17
N ASP A 246 0.14 -6.37 23.90
CA ASP A 246 1.37 -6.15 24.67
C ASP A 246 1.97 -4.74 24.42
N VAL A 247 1.93 -4.26 23.16
CA VAL A 247 2.57 -2.99 22.79
C VAL A 247 1.63 -1.78 22.90
N TYR A 248 0.32 -2.00 22.95
CA TYR A 248 -0.69 -0.94 22.87
C TYR A 248 -0.53 0.13 23.94
N SER A 249 -0.35 -0.28 25.19
CA SER A 249 -0.22 0.66 26.31
C SER A 249 1.07 1.48 26.27
N LYS A 250 2.11 0.97 25.61
CA LYS A 250 3.45 1.55 25.50
C LYS A 250 3.58 2.46 24.28
N SER A 251 2.77 2.22 23.23
CA SER A 251 2.77 3.02 22.01
C SER A 251 2.10 4.38 22.19
N LYS A 252 2.51 5.39 21.41
CA LYS A 252 1.78 6.66 21.25
C LYS A 252 0.60 6.49 20.30
N LEU A 253 0.87 5.93 19.13
CA LEU A 253 -0.09 5.60 18.07
C LEU A 253 0.21 4.20 17.55
N ILE A 254 -0.82 3.46 17.17
CA ILE A 254 -0.67 2.12 16.58
C ILE A 254 -1.80 1.80 15.60
N THR A 255 -1.48 1.19 14.48
CA THR A 255 -2.51 0.63 13.57
C THR A 255 -3.11 -0.64 14.15
N PRO A 256 -4.44 -0.79 14.16
CA PRO A 256 -5.06 -2.03 14.60
C PRO A 256 -4.86 -3.16 13.56
N PRO A 257 -4.83 -4.44 13.97
CA PRO A 257 -4.68 -5.57 13.06
C PRO A 257 -5.76 -5.66 11.98
N THR A 258 -6.95 -5.12 12.26
CA THR A 258 -8.05 -5.03 11.31
C THR A 258 -8.44 -3.56 11.15
N GLY A 259 -8.53 -3.10 9.90
CA GLY A 259 -8.87 -1.70 9.62
C GLY A 259 -7.71 -0.71 9.78
N GLY A 260 -6.46 -1.20 9.86
CA GLY A 260 -5.22 -0.43 9.86
C GLY A 260 -4.76 -0.08 8.43
N VAL A 261 -3.64 -0.65 7.99
CA VAL A 261 -3.01 -0.34 6.69
C VAL A 261 -3.81 -0.83 5.49
N GLY A 262 -4.43 -2.01 5.54
CA GLY A 262 -5.15 -2.60 4.40
C GLY A 262 -6.16 -1.68 3.71
N PRO A 263 -7.09 -1.02 4.43
CA PRO A 263 -8.01 -0.05 3.83
C PRO A 263 -7.31 1.11 3.13
N MET A 264 -6.15 1.54 3.62
CA MET A 264 -5.36 2.61 3.00
C MET A 264 -4.71 2.15 1.69
N THR A 265 -4.24 0.91 1.61
CA THR A 265 -3.72 0.32 0.36
C THR A 265 -4.76 0.37 -0.75
N ILE A 266 -5.99 -0.06 -0.47
CA ILE A 266 -7.07 -0.04 -1.46
C ILE A 266 -7.48 1.41 -1.78
N CYS A 267 -7.45 2.31 -0.81
CA CYS A 267 -7.72 3.72 -1.03
C CYS A 267 -6.70 4.33 -1.99
N MET A 268 -5.42 4.07 -1.82
CA MET A 268 -4.38 4.57 -2.73
C MET A 268 -4.49 3.96 -4.13
N LEU A 269 -4.92 2.70 -4.26
CA LEU A 269 -5.24 2.12 -5.56
C LEU A 269 -6.37 2.89 -6.27
N CYS A 270 -7.43 3.29 -5.54
CA CYS A 270 -8.48 4.13 -6.10
C CYS A 270 -7.94 5.48 -6.58
N TYR A 271 -7.06 6.12 -5.81
CA TYR A 271 -6.40 7.37 -6.20
C TYR A 271 -5.50 7.18 -7.43
N ASN A 272 -4.67 6.13 -7.48
CA ASN A 272 -3.86 5.79 -8.65
C ASN A 272 -4.72 5.52 -9.90
N ALA A 273 -5.84 4.79 -9.74
CA ALA A 273 -6.78 4.54 -10.82
C ALA A 273 -7.43 5.83 -11.36
N VAL A 274 -7.81 6.75 -10.48
CA VAL A 274 -8.37 8.05 -10.87
C VAL A 274 -7.28 8.93 -11.50
N TYR A 275 -6.06 8.91 -10.94
CA TYR A 275 -4.91 9.60 -11.49
C TYR A 275 -4.61 9.18 -12.93
N SER A 276 -4.64 7.88 -13.24
CA SER A 276 -4.38 7.38 -14.60
C SER A 276 -5.35 7.93 -15.65
N ILE A 277 -6.52 8.39 -15.22
CA ILE A 277 -7.60 8.86 -16.08
C ILE A 277 -7.67 10.40 -16.14
N TYR A 278 -7.46 11.07 -15.00
CA TYR A 278 -7.72 12.50 -14.83
C TYR A 278 -6.46 13.33 -14.52
N GLY A 279 -5.31 12.67 -14.24
CA GLY A 279 -4.03 13.35 -14.02
C GLY A 279 -3.85 13.90 -12.59
N GLU A 280 -2.94 14.86 -12.46
CA GLU A 280 -2.36 15.32 -11.19
C GLU A 280 -3.33 15.97 -10.21
N GLU A 281 -4.41 16.56 -10.68
CA GLU A 281 -5.42 17.21 -9.82
C GLU A 281 -5.94 16.31 -8.68
N VAL A 282 -5.85 14.98 -8.85
CA VAL A 282 -6.28 14.01 -7.84
C VAL A 282 -5.43 14.06 -6.57
N TRP A 283 -4.17 14.49 -6.68
CA TRP A 283 -3.28 14.59 -5.52
C TRP A 283 -3.66 15.78 -4.62
N ASP A 284 -4.11 16.89 -5.21
CA ASP A 284 -4.67 18.02 -4.45
C ASP A 284 -5.92 17.60 -3.67
N VAL A 285 -6.72 16.68 -4.23
CA VAL A 285 -7.90 16.09 -3.56
C VAL A 285 -7.48 15.24 -2.38
N LEU A 286 -6.42 14.44 -2.53
CA LEU A 286 -5.85 13.64 -1.44
C LEU A 286 -5.38 14.54 -0.29
N ASP A 287 -4.63 15.58 -0.61
CA ASP A 287 -4.08 16.50 0.40
C ASP A 287 -5.17 17.25 1.14
N LYS A 288 -6.21 17.73 0.45
CA LYS A 288 -7.41 18.32 1.09
C LYS A 288 -8.07 17.34 2.06
N GLY A 289 -8.23 16.08 1.66
CA GLY A 289 -8.79 15.05 2.52
C GLY A 289 -7.95 14.80 3.78
N VAL A 290 -6.63 14.77 3.64
CA VAL A 290 -5.69 14.63 4.77
C VAL A 290 -5.81 15.82 5.74
N GLU A 291 -5.84 17.05 5.25
CA GLU A 291 -5.98 18.24 6.09
C GLU A 291 -7.35 18.28 6.81
N LYS A 292 -8.43 17.86 6.13
CA LYS A 292 -9.75 17.73 6.75
C LYS A 292 -9.71 16.78 7.96
N ILE A 293 -9.03 15.63 7.83
CA ILE A 293 -8.92 14.64 8.91
C ILE A 293 -8.08 15.20 10.07
N LYS A 294 -6.94 15.83 9.78
CA LYS A 294 -6.09 16.48 10.82
C LYS A 294 -6.88 17.46 11.67
N ASN A 295 -7.79 18.21 11.05
CA ASN A 295 -8.63 19.19 11.76
C ASN A 295 -9.73 18.55 12.60
N MET A 296 -10.16 17.33 12.27
CA MET A 296 -11.13 16.54 13.06
C MET A 296 -10.46 15.85 14.26
N GLU A 297 -9.15 15.61 14.19
CA GLU A 297 -8.38 14.90 15.21
C GLU A 297 -7.78 15.87 16.29
N LYS A 298 -7.83 17.18 16.05
CA LYS A 298 -7.50 18.24 17.02
C LYS A 298 -8.67 18.48 17.98
#